data_c0d1789ef5f30715c73d0ad486f91327
#
_entry.id   c0d1789ef5f30715c73d0ad486f91327
#
_cell.length_a   1.000
_cell.length_b   1.000
_cell.length_c   1.000
_cell.angle_alpha   90.00
_cell.angle_beta   90.00
_cell.angle_gamma   90.00
#
_symmetry.space_group_name_H-M   'P 1'
#
loop_
_entity.id
_entity.type
_entity.pdbx_description
1 polymer ?
#
loop_
_entity_poly.entity_id
_entity_poly.type
_entity_poly.pdbx_seq_one_letter_code
_entity_poly.pdbx_strand_id
1 'polypeptide(L)'
;HIHDRRQRQMCIRDRYNQACKKAVMKYTDVWNNLTKRIGYWVDMDNPYITYKSKYIESVWWLLKKLYDDNLIYKGYSVQPYSPKAGTGLSSHELNQPGTYQDVTDTTVTAQFECVSESLPDFLVEYSKIYVLAWTTTPWTLPSNTALTVGKKIDYVLIKTYNLYTHQAINVIVAKDLIGKVFKSNFVEVLNEEGLKFDTIKNIPYLVCKKFKGENILEVKYHQLWN
;
A
#
# COMPACT_ATOMS: atom_id res chain seq x y z
N HIS A 1 -1.17 -27.40 32.58
CA HIS A 1 -1.26 -27.55 31.09
C HIS A 1 -0.51 -26.46 30.30
N ILE A 2 -0.43 -25.20 30.76
CA ILE A 2 0.32 -24.12 30.08
C ILE A 2 1.83 -24.27 30.26
N HIS A 3 2.27 -24.74 31.43
CA HIS A 3 3.69 -24.99 31.73
C HIS A 3 4.26 -26.12 30.88
N ASP A 4 3.49 -27.20 30.67
CA ASP A 4 3.89 -28.36 29.85
C ASP A 4 4.03 -28.02 28.37
N ARG A 5 3.15 -27.15 27.82
CA ARG A 5 3.26 -26.66 26.44
C ARG A 5 4.50 -25.78 26.20
N ARG A 6 4.84 -24.90 27.14
CA ARG A 6 6.06 -24.07 27.05
C ARG A 6 7.32 -24.90 27.12
N GLN A 7 7.37 -25.91 28.00
CA GLN A 7 8.49 -26.81 28.12
C GLN A 7 8.69 -27.68 26.88
N ARG A 8 7.60 -28.18 26.27
CA ARG A 8 7.68 -28.92 24.99
C ARG A 8 8.14 -28.01 23.83
N GLN A 9 7.69 -26.77 23.77
CA GLN A 9 8.16 -25.84 22.77
C GLN A 9 9.65 -25.51 22.90
N MET A 10 10.17 -25.37 24.11
CA MET A 10 11.60 -25.18 24.36
C MET A 10 12.42 -26.41 23.91
N CYS A 11 12.02 -27.61 24.27
CA CYS A 11 12.69 -28.82 23.82
C CYS A 11 12.70 -29.01 22.30
N ILE A 12 11.63 -28.63 21.62
CA ILE A 12 11.57 -28.68 20.15
C ILE A 12 12.56 -27.68 19.55
N ARG A 13 12.62 -26.45 20.08
CA ARG A 13 13.57 -25.41 19.61
C ARG A 13 15.01 -25.85 19.84
N ASP A 14 15.33 -26.41 21.00
CA ASP A 14 16.69 -26.89 21.31
C ASP A 14 17.14 -27.99 20.37
N ARG A 15 16.28 -28.98 20.10
CA ARG A 15 16.55 -30.04 19.12
C ARG A 15 16.74 -29.49 17.71
N TYR A 16 15.88 -28.54 17.32
CA TYR A 16 15.98 -27.86 16.02
C TYR A 16 17.30 -27.10 15.90
N ASN A 17 17.65 -26.28 16.91
CA ASN A 17 18.89 -25.52 16.94
C ASN A 17 20.11 -26.43 16.89
N GLN A 18 20.11 -27.58 17.60
CA GLN A 18 21.18 -28.58 17.55
C GLN A 18 21.28 -29.20 16.15
N ALA A 19 20.16 -29.56 15.54
CA ALA A 19 20.13 -30.10 14.18
C ALA A 19 20.68 -29.08 13.15
N CYS A 20 20.31 -27.81 13.27
CA CYS A 20 20.83 -26.75 12.43
C CYS A 20 22.34 -26.56 12.59
N LYS A 21 22.84 -26.51 13.84
CA LYS A 21 24.29 -26.43 14.10
C LYS A 21 25.05 -27.61 13.50
N LYS A 22 24.54 -28.84 13.65
CA LYS A 22 25.15 -30.04 13.07
C LYS A 22 25.13 -30.00 11.54
N ALA A 23 24.02 -29.55 10.93
CA ALA A 23 23.89 -29.46 9.47
C ALA A 23 24.84 -28.42 8.88
N VAL A 24 24.95 -27.24 9.49
CA VAL A 24 25.85 -26.16 9.06
C VAL A 24 27.31 -26.60 9.11
N MET A 25 27.70 -27.33 10.14
CA MET A 25 29.10 -27.78 10.32
C MET A 25 29.46 -29.01 9.50
N LYS A 26 28.50 -29.68 8.88
CA LYS A 26 28.70 -30.94 8.16
C LYS A 26 29.77 -30.91 7.06
N TYR A 27 29.88 -29.76 6.38
CA TYR A 27 30.76 -29.60 5.22
C TYR A 27 31.94 -28.67 5.50
N THR A 28 32.24 -28.35 6.76
CA THR A 28 33.33 -27.46 7.14
C THR A 28 34.68 -27.92 6.60
N ASP A 29 34.98 -29.22 6.67
CA ASP A 29 36.25 -29.78 6.18
C ASP A 29 36.37 -29.63 4.64
N VAL A 30 35.26 -29.82 3.94
CA VAL A 30 35.21 -29.63 2.49
C VAL A 30 35.52 -28.16 2.13
N TRP A 31 34.90 -27.21 2.85
CA TRP A 31 35.16 -25.80 2.68
C TRP A 31 36.58 -25.41 3.03
N ASN A 32 37.16 -25.91 4.10
CA ASN A 32 38.53 -25.68 4.52
C ASN A 32 39.53 -26.19 3.46
N ASN A 33 39.31 -27.40 2.93
CA ASN A 33 40.13 -27.97 1.89
C ASN A 33 40.02 -27.16 0.58
N LEU A 34 38.82 -26.73 0.20
CA LEU A 34 38.61 -25.87 -0.96
C LEU A 34 39.34 -24.53 -0.79
N THR A 35 39.22 -23.88 0.34
CA THR A 35 39.85 -22.60 0.67
C THR A 35 41.40 -22.70 0.57
N LYS A 36 41.98 -23.78 1.09
CA LYS A 36 43.40 -24.04 0.93
C LYS A 36 43.83 -24.24 -0.54
N ARG A 37 43.03 -25.01 -1.30
CA ARG A 37 43.33 -25.28 -2.73
C ARG A 37 43.29 -24.06 -3.61
N ILE A 38 42.36 -23.14 -3.35
CA ILE A 38 42.28 -21.86 -4.12
C ILE A 38 43.33 -20.83 -3.66
N GLY A 39 44.13 -21.15 -2.63
CA GLY A 39 45.21 -20.26 -2.13
C GLY A 39 44.67 -19.07 -1.34
N TYR A 40 43.50 -19.17 -0.75
CA TYR A 40 42.92 -18.09 0.09
C TYR A 40 43.48 -18.16 1.50
N TRP A 41 44.17 -17.10 1.92
CA TRP A 41 44.85 -17.05 3.21
C TRP A 41 43.97 -16.48 4.28
N VAL A 42 43.42 -17.35 5.12
CA VAL A 42 42.60 -17.02 6.28
C VAL A 42 43.01 -17.89 7.49
N ASP A 43 42.82 -17.40 8.67
CA ASP A 43 43.02 -18.15 9.93
C ASP A 43 41.89 -19.16 10.09
N MET A 44 42.17 -20.42 9.75
CA MET A 44 41.23 -21.53 9.85
C MET A 44 41.13 -22.10 11.25
N ASP A 45 42.10 -21.82 12.11
CA ASP A 45 42.10 -22.30 13.51
C ASP A 45 41.18 -21.45 14.37
N ASN A 46 40.95 -20.18 13.98
CA ASN A 46 40.01 -19.27 14.61
C ASN A 46 38.89 -18.82 13.63
N PRO A 47 38.06 -19.75 13.18
CA PRO A 47 37.04 -19.44 12.20
C PRO A 47 35.96 -18.50 12.74
N TYR A 48 35.41 -17.69 11.84
CA TYR A 48 34.29 -16.81 12.11
C TYR A 48 32.99 -17.61 12.18
N ILE A 49 32.51 -17.87 13.40
CA ILE A 49 31.31 -18.68 13.64
C ILE A 49 30.26 -17.81 14.36
N THR A 50 29.19 -17.43 13.65
CA THR A 50 28.19 -16.45 14.07
C THR A 50 27.34 -16.87 15.27
N TYR A 51 27.19 -18.16 15.56
CA TYR A 51 26.43 -18.65 16.72
C TYR A 51 27.26 -18.86 17.99
N LYS A 52 28.58 -18.62 17.97
CA LYS A 52 29.41 -18.67 19.17
C LYS A 52 29.27 -17.41 20.01
N SER A 53 29.29 -17.58 21.36
CA SER A 53 29.15 -16.48 22.32
C SER A 53 30.13 -15.33 22.03
N LYS A 54 31.39 -15.64 21.76
CA LYS A 54 32.42 -14.64 21.42
C LYS A 54 32.01 -13.70 20.28
N TYR A 55 31.38 -14.24 19.22
CA TYR A 55 30.87 -13.44 18.11
C TYR A 55 29.66 -12.59 18.54
N ILE A 56 28.71 -13.25 19.24
CA ILE A 56 27.49 -12.60 19.71
C ILE A 56 27.83 -11.44 20.66
N GLU A 57 28.76 -11.62 21.58
CA GLU A 57 29.24 -10.59 22.49
C GLU A 57 29.82 -9.38 21.75
N SER A 58 30.63 -9.63 20.72
CA SER A 58 31.19 -8.54 19.89
C SER A 58 30.09 -7.73 19.18
N VAL A 59 29.08 -8.42 18.63
CA VAL A 59 27.91 -7.74 17.98
C VAL A 59 27.12 -6.93 19.01
N TRP A 60 26.86 -7.51 20.19
CA TRP A 60 26.14 -6.80 21.26
C TRP A 60 26.92 -5.59 21.78
N TRP A 61 28.25 -5.70 21.87
CA TRP A 61 29.09 -4.57 22.25
C TRP A 61 28.99 -3.44 21.22
N LEU A 62 29.03 -3.73 19.92
CA LEU A 62 28.85 -2.72 18.86
C LEU A 62 27.47 -2.08 18.92
N LEU A 63 26.41 -2.89 19.07
CA LEU A 63 25.03 -2.38 19.18
C LEU A 63 24.87 -1.50 20.42
N LYS A 64 25.47 -1.90 21.55
CA LYS A 64 25.46 -1.07 22.77
C LYS A 64 26.13 0.27 22.54
N LYS A 65 27.28 0.30 21.87
CA LYS A 65 27.98 1.54 21.57
C LYS A 65 27.14 2.47 20.67
N LEU A 66 26.52 1.93 19.64
CA LEU A 66 25.60 2.69 18.78
C LEU A 66 24.38 3.21 19.54
N TYR A 67 23.87 2.44 20.49
CA TYR A 67 22.78 2.85 21.36
C TYR A 67 23.19 3.99 22.31
N ASP A 68 24.36 3.88 22.95
CA ASP A 68 24.90 4.89 23.85
C ASP A 68 25.17 6.22 23.11
N ASP A 69 25.52 6.15 21.83
CA ASP A 69 25.69 7.29 20.93
C ASP A 69 24.37 7.83 20.33
N ASN A 70 23.20 7.31 20.76
CA ASN A 70 21.85 7.68 20.26
C ASN A 70 21.63 7.45 18.76
N LEU A 71 22.37 6.52 18.15
CA LEU A 71 22.24 6.16 16.75
C LEU A 71 21.22 5.03 16.52
N ILE A 72 20.77 4.35 17.57
CA ILE A 72 19.73 3.33 17.54
C ILE A 72 18.57 3.76 18.42
N TYR A 73 17.35 3.71 17.87
CA TYR A 73 16.12 4.02 18.57
C TYR A 73 15.01 3.03 18.20
N LYS A 74 14.00 2.92 19.06
CA LYS A 74 12.80 2.13 18.77
C LYS A 74 11.84 2.97 17.93
N GLY A 75 11.50 2.47 16.75
CA GLY A 75 10.60 3.15 15.81
C GLY A 75 9.64 2.18 15.14
N TYR A 76 8.73 2.74 14.36
CA TYR A 76 7.81 2.00 13.50
C TYR A 76 8.21 2.18 12.04
N SER A 77 8.13 1.11 11.27
CA SER A 77 8.43 1.12 9.83
C SER A 77 7.35 0.35 9.09
N VAL A 78 6.96 0.85 7.92
CA VAL A 78 6.07 0.11 7.01
C VAL A 78 6.90 -0.92 6.27
N GLN A 79 6.45 -2.17 6.32
CA GLN A 79 7.09 -3.29 5.63
C GLN A 79 6.04 -4.10 4.90
N PRO A 80 6.26 -4.46 3.62
CA PRO A 80 5.42 -5.42 2.91
C PRO A 80 5.35 -6.75 3.67
N TYR A 81 4.18 -7.35 3.73
CA TYR A 81 3.93 -8.59 4.42
C TYR A 81 3.29 -9.61 3.49
N SER A 82 3.80 -10.83 3.46
CA SER A 82 3.22 -11.94 2.71
C SER A 82 2.34 -12.79 3.64
N PRO A 83 1.01 -12.76 3.50
CA PRO A 83 0.12 -13.63 4.27
C PRO A 83 0.38 -15.11 4.00
N LYS A 84 0.73 -15.46 2.76
CA LYS A 84 1.01 -16.85 2.35
C LYS A 84 2.29 -17.40 3.00
N ALA A 85 3.34 -16.59 3.09
CA ALA A 85 4.59 -16.95 3.75
C ALA A 85 4.55 -16.71 5.28
N GLY A 86 3.59 -15.90 5.77
CA GLY A 86 3.45 -15.55 7.19
C GLY A 86 4.58 -14.67 7.71
N THR A 87 5.21 -13.86 6.85
CA THR A 87 6.36 -13.04 7.22
C THR A 87 6.42 -11.71 6.47
N GLY A 88 7.14 -10.73 7.04
CA GLY A 88 7.52 -9.50 6.35
C GLY A 88 8.55 -9.81 5.26
N LEU A 89 8.53 -9.01 4.19
CA LEU A 89 9.42 -9.12 3.04
C LEU A 89 10.49 -8.04 3.08
N SER A 90 11.73 -8.42 2.81
CA SER A 90 12.85 -7.49 2.65
C SER A 90 12.83 -6.81 1.27
N SER A 91 13.51 -5.67 1.16
CA SER A 91 13.70 -5.00 -0.14
C SER A 91 14.36 -5.90 -1.17
N HIS A 92 15.27 -6.80 -0.73
CA HIS A 92 15.95 -7.74 -1.61
C HIS A 92 14.96 -8.76 -2.21
N GLU A 93 14.05 -9.31 -1.40
CA GLU A 93 13.02 -10.25 -1.87
C GLU A 93 12.06 -9.59 -2.85
N LEU A 94 11.73 -8.31 -2.65
CA LEU A 94 10.87 -7.54 -3.56
C LEU A 94 11.54 -7.23 -4.91
N ASN A 95 12.87 -7.18 -4.97
CA ASN A 95 13.63 -6.86 -6.18
C ASN A 95 14.03 -8.10 -7.00
N GLN A 96 13.59 -9.29 -6.63
CA GLN A 96 13.89 -10.50 -7.37
C GLN A 96 13.16 -10.57 -8.71
N PRO A 97 13.75 -11.12 -9.76
CA PRO A 97 13.07 -11.34 -11.03
C PRO A 97 11.79 -12.18 -10.85
N GLY A 98 10.69 -11.73 -11.47
CA GLY A 98 9.40 -12.42 -11.39
C GLY A 98 8.60 -12.18 -10.10
N THR A 99 9.05 -11.32 -9.20
CA THR A 99 8.32 -10.97 -7.98
C THR A 99 7.03 -10.20 -8.30
N TYR A 100 7.08 -9.31 -9.28
CA TYR A 100 5.92 -8.55 -9.74
C TYR A 100 5.31 -9.23 -10.94
N GLN A 101 3.99 -9.42 -10.90
CA GLN A 101 3.22 -10.02 -11.98
C GLN A 101 1.94 -9.20 -12.18
N ASP A 102 1.50 -9.08 -13.42
CA ASP A 102 0.23 -8.44 -13.74
C ASP A 102 -0.91 -9.35 -13.29
N VAL A 103 -1.83 -8.79 -12.52
CA VAL A 103 -3.04 -9.47 -12.06
C VAL A 103 -4.27 -8.65 -12.42
N THR A 104 -5.37 -9.34 -12.76
CA THR A 104 -6.67 -8.69 -12.93
C THR A 104 -7.38 -8.67 -11.59
N ASP A 105 -7.75 -7.46 -11.13
CA ASP A 105 -8.42 -7.27 -9.85
C ASP A 105 -9.60 -6.32 -9.99
N THR A 106 -10.54 -6.41 -9.03
CA THR A 106 -11.71 -5.53 -8.97
C THR A 106 -11.34 -4.20 -8.34
N THR A 107 -11.63 -3.12 -9.05
CA THR A 107 -11.43 -1.76 -8.56
C THR A 107 -12.76 -1.07 -8.34
N VAL A 108 -12.80 -0.10 -7.44
CA VAL A 108 -14.00 0.68 -7.11
C VAL A 108 -13.73 2.17 -7.27
N THR A 109 -14.67 2.87 -7.90
CA THR A 109 -14.74 4.33 -7.86
C THR A 109 -15.85 4.72 -6.87
N ALA A 110 -15.44 5.15 -5.69
CA ALA A 110 -16.38 5.58 -4.64
C ALA A 110 -16.84 7.02 -4.88
N GLN A 111 -18.08 7.32 -4.46
CA GLN A 111 -18.72 8.63 -4.55
C GLN A 111 -18.92 9.19 -3.13
N PHE A 112 -18.12 10.19 -2.78
CA PHE A 112 -18.20 10.85 -1.48
C PHE A 112 -19.08 12.10 -1.59
N GLU A 113 -20.25 12.10 -0.97
CA GLU A 113 -21.19 13.22 -0.99
C GLU A 113 -20.63 14.40 -0.21
N CYS A 114 -20.49 15.55 -0.87
CA CYS A 114 -20.02 16.77 -0.23
C CYS A 114 -21.09 17.36 0.69
N VAL A 115 -20.64 17.91 1.84
CA VAL A 115 -21.49 18.67 2.75
C VAL A 115 -21.75 20.05 2.14
N SER A 116 -23.02 20.37 1.89
CA SER A 116 -23.44 21.58 1.12
C SER A 116 -22.91 22.88 1.73
N GLU A 117 -22.86 22.97 3.06
CA GLU A 117 -22.40 24.16 3.80
C GLU A 117 -20.89 24.41 3.69
N SER A 118 -20.14 23.41 3.21
CA SER A 118 -18.68 23.50 3.00
C SER A 118 -18.29 23.75 1.56
N LEU A 119 -19.26 23.84 0.67
CA LEU A 119 -19.00 24.09 -0.75
C LEU A 119 -18.56 25.53 -1.00
N PRO A 120 -17.57 25.77 -1.87
CA PRO A 120 -17.26 27.12 -2.31
C PRO A 120 -18.40 27.72 -3.17
N ASP A 121 -18.53 29.04 -3.18
CA ASP A 121 -19.65 29.78 -3.80
C ASP A 121 -19.92 29.35 -5.26
N PHE A 122 -18.89 29.05 -6.03
CA PHE A 122 -19.06 28.66 -7.43
C PHE A 122 -19.63 27.25 -7.63
N LEU A 123 -19.80 26.46 -6.56
CA LEU A 123 -20.40 25.12 -6.54
C LEU A 123 -21.75 25.08 -5.88
N VAL A 124 -22.17 26.08 -5.12
CA VAL A 124 -23.42 26.11 -4.34
C VAL A 124 -24.67 25.96 -5.22
N GLU A 125 -24.62 26.39 -6.47
CA GLU A 125 -25.75 26.27 -7.42
C GLU A 125 -26.06 24.82 -7.82
N TYR A 126 -25.13 23.89 -7.56
CA TYR A 126 -25.26 22.47 -7.93
C TYR A 126 -25.72 21.64 -6.70
N SER A 127 -26.81 20.91 -6.87
CA SER A 127 -27.31 20.01 -5.84
C SER A 127 -26.51 18.70 -5.85
N LYS A 128 -26.30 18.09 -4.66
CA LYS A 128 -25.69 16.77 -4.48
C LYS A 128 -24.41 16.55 -5.29
N ILE A 129 -23.32 17.16 -4.84
CA ILE A 129 -22.00 17.00 -5.44
C ILE A 129 -21.29 15.86 -4.75
N TYR A 130 -20.65 15.00 -5.54
CA TYR A 130 -19.82 13.88 -5.07
C TYR A 130 -18.38 14.07 -5.54
N VAL A 131 -17.41 13.84 -4.65
CA VAL A 131 -16.01 13.69 -5.06
C VAL A 131 -15.76 12.23 -5.39
N LEU A 132 -15.18 11.97 -6.56
CA LEU A 132 -14.83 10.62 -6.99
C LEU A 132 -13.44 10.24 -6.48
N ALA A 133 -13.32 9.08 -5.86
CA ALA A 133 -12.04 8.48 -5.49
C ALA A 133 -11.97 7.03 -5.96
N TRP A 134 -10.91 6.72 -6.70
CA TRP A 134 -10.67 5.37 -7.21
C TRP A 134 -9.72 4.60 -6.28
N THR A 135 -10.02 3.33 -6.04
CA THR A 135 -9.18 2.45 -5.23
C THR A 135 -9.14 1.02 -5.77
N THR A 136 -8.00 0.36 -5.63
CA THR A 136 -7.81 -1.08 -5.80
C THR A 136 -8.06 -1.86 -4.52
N THR A 137 -8.24 -1.18 -3.38
CA THR A 137 -8.39 -1.78 -2.05
C THR A 137 -9.69 -1.33 -1.38
N PRO A 138 -10.87 -1.72 -1.91
CA PRO A 138 -12.17 -1.21 -1.44
C PRO A 138 -12.48 -1.53 0.02
N TRP A 139 -11.87 -2.57 0.59
CA TRP A 139 -12.03 -2.93 2.01
C TRP A 139 -11.43 -1.91 2.99
N THR A 140 -10.65 -0.94 2.52
CA THR A 140 -10.13 0.16 3.34
C THR A 140 -11.10 1.35 3.44
N LEU A 141 -12.10 1.43 2.57
CA LEU A 141 -13.05 2.55 2.51
C LEU A 141 -13.82 2.81 3.83
N PRO A 142 -14.23 1.78 4.63
CA PRO A 142 -14.88 2.03 5.93
C PRO A 142 -14.04 2.84 6.91
N SER A 143 -12.72 2.79 6.78
CA SER A 143 -11.76 3.54 7.62
C SER A 143 -11.24 4.81 6.95
N ASN A 144 -11.90 5.29 5.89
CA ASN A 144 -11.50 6.52 5.22
C ASN A 144 -11.69 7.72 6.16
N THR A 145 -10.62 8.50 6.34
CA THR A 145 -10.61 9.69 7.21
C THR A 145 -10.50 11.00 6.43
N ALA A 146 -9.92 10.97 5.24
CA ALA A 146 -9.75 12.15 4.40
C ALA A 146 -9.56 11.78 2.93
N LEU A 147 -9.92 12.69 2.03
CA LEU A 147 -9.57 12.68 0.62
C LEU A 147 -8.44 13.68 0.37
N THR A 148 -7.46 13.28 -0.40
CA THR A 148 -6.33 14.14 -0.76
C THR A 148 -6.52 14.72 -2.15
N VAL A 149 -6.37 16.04 -2.28
CA VAL A 149 -6.39 16.75 -3.56
C VAL A 149 -5.07 17.46 -3.81
N GLY A 150 -4.61 17.47 -5.04
CA GLY A 150 -3.42 18.22 -5.44
C GLY A 150 -3.77 19.67 -5.70
N LYS A 151 -3.21 20.63 -4.94
CA LYS A 151 -3.50 22.07 -5.03
C LYS A 151 -3.41 22.61 -6.46
N LYS A 152 -2.40 22.17 -7.22
CA LYS A 152 -2.10 22.65 -8.60
C LYS A 152 -2.78 21.82 -9.69
N ILE A 153 -3.45 20.72 -9.35
CA ILE A 153 -4.15 19.86 -10.30
C ILE A 153 -5.46 20.53 -10.71
N ASP A 154 -5.80 20.41 -12.00
CA ASP A 154 -7.09 20.86 -12.54
C ASP A 154 -8.16 19.81 -12.25
N TYR A 155 -9.25 20.26 -11.63
CA TYR A 155 -10.45 19.47 -11.38
C TYR A 155 -11.61 20.02 -12.21
N VAL A 156 -12.59 19.18 -12.45
CA VAL A 156 -13.82 19.53 -13.15
C VAL A 156 -15.04 19.06 -12.38
N LEU A 157 -16.10 19.85 -12.45
CA LEU A 157 -17.44 19.44 -12.07
C LEU A 157 -18.14 18.92 -13.33
N ILE A 158 -18.68 17.74 -13.25
CA ILE A 158 -19.38 17.03 -14.32
C ILE A 158 -20.80 16.71 -13.90
N LYS A 159 -21.80 17.11 -14.69
CA LYS A 159 -23.17 16.60 -14.61
C LYS A 159 -23.27 15.31 -15.40
N THR A 160 -23.83 14.26 -14.79
CA THR A 160 -24.01 12.95 -15.43
C THR A 160 -25.06 12.12 -14.71
N TYR A 161 -25.15 10.84 -15.03
CA TYR A 161 -26.00 9.87 -14.34
C TYR A 161 -25.16 8.72 -13.76
N ASN A 162 -25.58 8.25 -12.59
CA ASN A 162 -24.94 7.10 -11.97
C ASN A 162 -25.21 5.83 -12.79
N LEU A 163 -24.17 5.06 -13.09
CA LEU A 163 -24.22 3.88 -13.94
C LEU A 163 -25.17 2.78 -13.41
N TYR A 164 -25.36 2.70 -12.08
CA TYR A 164 -26.15 1.66 -11.43
C TYR A 164 -27.54 2.10 -11.03
N THR A 165 -27.66 3.33 -10.48
CA THR A 165 -28.95 3.85 -10.00
C THR A 165 -29.70 4.67 -11.04
N HIS A 166 -29.02 5.08 -12.10
CA HIS A 166 -29.50 5.95 -13.20
C HIS A 166 -30.01 7.32 -12.72
N GLN A 167 -29.66 7.70 -11.50
CA GLN A 167 -29.98 9.02 -10.95
C GLN A 167 -29.01 10.09 -11.48
N ALA A 168 -29.52 11.29 -11.74
CA ALA A 168 -28.69 12.44 -12.07
C ALA A 168 -27.79 12.82 -10.89
N ILE A 169 -26.50 13.01 -11.15
CA ILE A 169 -25.48 13.33 -10.16
C ILE A 169 -24.52 14.38 -10.69
N ASN A 170 -23.94 15.15 -9.77
CA ASN A 170 -22.81 16.04 -10.05
C ASN A 170 -21.56 15.48 -9.42
N VAL A 171 -20.48 15.31 -10.19
CA VAL A 171 -19.27 14.68 -9.70
C VAL A 171 -18.04 15.53 -9.92
N ILE A 172 -17.13 15.56 -8.97
CA ILE A 172 -15.82 16.18 -9.06
C ILE A 172 -14.78 15.12 -9.34
N VAL A 173 -13.97 15.33 -10.38
CA VAL A 173 -12.87 14.45 -10.78
C VAL A 173 -11.70 15.28 -11.31
N ALA A 174 -10.47 14.78 -11.20
CA ALA A 174 -9.34 15.42 -11.85
C ALA A 174 -9.52 15.39 -13.37
N LYS A 175 -9.27 16.53 -14.04
CA LYS A 175 -9.49 16.69 -15.47
C LYS A 175 -8.82 15.61 -16.32
N ASP A 176 -7.58 15.26 -15.99
CA ASP A 176 -6.80 14.27 -16.74
C ASP A 176 -7.29 12.82 -16.53
N LEU A 177 -8.21 12.61 -15.59
CA LEU A 177 -8.80 11.30 -15.31
C LEU A 177 -10.19 11.12 -15.95
N ILE A 178 -10.74 12.12 -16.63
CA ILE A 178 -12.06 12.01 -17.28
C ILE A 178 -12.11 10.76 -18.16
N GLY A 179 -11.18 10.56 -19.08
CA GLY A 179 -11.17 9.42 -20.00
C GLY A 179 -10.90 8.06 -19.32
N LYS A 180 -10.44 8.07 -18.06
CA LYS A 180 -10.28 6.82 -17.26
C LYS A 180 -11.54 6.47 -16.47
N VAL A 181 -12.28 7.48 -16.03
CA VAL A 181 -13.52 7.31 -15.24
C VAL A 181 -14.72 7.14 -16.16
N PHE A 182 -14.85 8.02 -17.15
CA PHE A 182 -15.93 8.02 -18.14
C PHE A 182 -15.48 7.25 -19.38
N LYS A 183 -15.57 5.93 -19.33
CA LYS A 183 -15.16 5.01 -20.41
C LYS A 183 -16.28 4.81 -21.46
N SER A 184 -16.22 3.72 -22.18
CA SER A 184 -17.04 3.37 -23.33
C SER A 184 -18.57 3.53 -23.18
N ASN A 185 -19.07 3.54 -21.95
CA ASN A 185 -20.50 3.73 -21.69
C ASN A 185 -20.90 5.20 -21.53
N PHE A 186 -19.95 6.12 -21.59
CA PHE A 186 -20.19 7.54 -21.38
C PHE A 186 -19.88 8.34 -22.64
N VAL A 187 -20.73 9.34 -22.92
CA VAL A 187 -20.59 10.22 -24.09
C VAL A 187 -20.60 11.68 -23.62
N GLU A 188 -19.58 12.45 -24.02
CA GLU A 188 -19.52 13.88 -23.73
C GLU A 188 -20.57 14.63 -24.53
N VAL A 189 -21.31 15.50 -23.85
CA VAL A 189 -22.28 16.42 -24.47
C VAL A 189 -21.86 17.87 -24.21
N LEU A 190 -22.20 18.75 -25.10
CA LEU A 190 -21.75 20.15 -25.08
C LEU A 190 -22.72 21.10 -24.37
N ASN A 191 -23.96 20.69 -24.16
CA ASN A 191 -25.02 21.49 -23.55
C ASN A 191 -25.96 20.63 -22.69
N GLU A 192 -26.81 21.30 -21.91
CA GLU A 192 -27.80 20.64 -21.03
C GLU A 192 -28.91 19.91 -21.80
N GLU A 193 -29.21 20.31 -23.04
CA GLU A 193 -30.22 19.64 -23.86
C GLU A 193 -29.81 18.19 -24.21
N GLY A 194 -28.49 17.95 -24.31
CA GLY A 194 -27.91 16.63 -24.54
C GLY A 194 -27.87 15.75 -23.29
N LEU A 195 -28.10 16.29 -22.09
CA LEU A 195 -28.09 15.53 -20.81
C LEU A 195 -29.42 14.77 -20.62
N LYS A 196 -29.77 13.92 -21.57
CA LYS A 196 -30.95 13.04 -21.44
C LYS A 196 -30.48 11.60 -21.32
N PHE A 197 -30.80 10.95 -20.20
CA PHE A 197 -30.52 9.54 -20.01
C PHE A 197 -31.45 8.72 -20.90
N ASP A 198 -30.88 8.01 -21.87
CA ASP A 198 -31.61 7.14 -22.77
C ASP A 198 -31.25 5.67 -22.55
N THR A 199 -29.97 5.35 -22.56
CA THR A 199 -29.50 3.97 -22.44
C THR A 199 -28.23 3.86 -21.59
N ILE A 200 -28.03 2.68 -20.97
CA ILE A 200 -26.80 2.38 -20.19
C ILE A 200 -25.53 2.39 -21.06
N LYS A 201 -25.67 2.25 -22.38
CA LYS A 201 -24.55 2.22 -23.31
C LYS A 201 -24.05 3.61 -23.71
N ASN A 202 -24.87 4.65 -23.51
CA ASN A 202 -24.59 6.04 -23.92
C ASN A 202 -25.03 7.00 -22.81
N ILE A 203 -24.38 6.92 -21.66
CA ILE A 203 -24.68 7.82 -20.53
C ILE A 203 -24.06 9.19 -20.83
N PRO A 204 -24.86 10.25 -20.94
CA PRO A 204 -24.30 11.58 -21.23
C PRO A 204 -23.59 12.16 -20.04
N TYR A 205 -22.49 12.88 -20.28
CA TYR A 205 -21.84 13.72 -19.27
C TYR A 205 -21.50 15.11 -19.83
N LEU A 206 -21.65 16.14 -19.00
CA LEU A 206 -21.37 17.52 -19.31
C LEU A 206 -20.36 18.10 -18.34
N VAL A 207 -19.26 18.65 -18.86
CA VAL A 207 -18.28 19.38 -18.05
C VAL A 207 -18.80 20.80 -17.79
N CYS A 208 -19.19 21.08 -16.53
CA CYS A 208 -19.82 22.35 -16.15
C CYS A 208 -18.82 23.42 -15.69
N LYS A 209 -17.85 23.03 -14.87
CA LYS A 209 -16.87 23.97 -14.27
C LYS A 209 -15.46 23.36 -14.29
N LYS A 210 -14.45 24.24 -14.38
CA LYS A 210 -13.04 23.90 -14.18
C LYS A 210 -12.46 24.75 -13.07
N PHE A 211 -11.68 24.15 -12.18
CA PHE A 211 -11.06 24.83 -11.05
C PHE A 211 -9.79 24.10 -10.58
N LYS A 212 -8.99 24.75 -9.75
CA LYS A 212 -7.80 24.14 -9.14
C LYS A 212 -8.17 23.41 -7.84
N GLY A 213 -7.39 22.39 -7.49
CA GLY A 213 -7.59 21.66 -6.24
C GLY A 213 -7.50 22.54 -4.99
N GLU A 214 -6.76 23.65 -5.03
CA GLU A 214 -6.73 24.62 -3.94
C GLU A 214 -8.10 25.21 -3.58
N ASN A 215 -9.03 25.26 -4.55
CA ASN A 215 -10.38 25.79 -4.33
C ASN A 215 -11.33 24.86 -3.57
N ILE A 216 -10.93 23.60 -3.35
CA ILE A 216 -11.74 22.57 -2.69
C ILE A 216 -11.05 21.92 -1.49
N LEU A 217 -9.99 22.53 -0.94
CA LEU A 217 -9.22 21.96 0.17
C LEU A 217 -10.02 21.80 1.47
N GLU A 218 -10.99 22.67 1.71
CA GLU A 218 -11.79 22.71 2.94
C GLU A 218 -13.18 22.08 2.77
N VAL A 219 -13.48 21.51 1.60
CA VAL A 219 -14.74 20.85 1.35
C VAL A 219 -14.84 19.60 2.23
N LYS A 220 -15.89 19.53 3.01
CA LYS A 220 -16.23 18.37 3.83
C LYS A 220 -17.12 17.40 3.07
N TYR A 221 -17.09 16.14 3.44
CA TYR A 221 -17.91 15.10 2.83
C TYR A 221 -18.44 14.12 3.88
N HIS A 222 -19.55 13.45 3.56
CA HIS A 222 -20.11 12.40 4.38
C HIS A 222 -19.31 11.11 4.23
N GLN A 223 -19.10 10.39 5.32
CA GLN A 223 -18.52 9.04 5.25
C GLN A 223 -19.44 8.12 4.45
N LEU A 224 -18.87 7.11 3.78
CA LEU A 224 -19.64 6.17 2.98
C LEU A 224 -20.53 5.26 3.83
N TRP A 225 -20.13 5.02 5.06
CA TRP A 225 -20.87 4.23 6.06
C TRP A 225 -20.83 4.96 7.39
N ASN A 226 -21.96 4.96 8.08
CA ASN A 226 -22.11 5.46 9.46
C ASN A 226 -21.86 4.32 10.45
#